data_f960e35ae354eec98d1f422b436da1d2
#
_entry.id   f960e35ae354eec98d1f422b436da1d2
#
_cell.length_a   1.000
_cell.length_b   1.000
_cell.length_c   1.000
_cell.angle_alpha   90.00
_cell.angle_beta   90.00
_cell.angle_gamma   90.00
#
_symmetry.space_group_name_H-M   'P 1'
#
loop_
_entity.id
_entity.type
_entity.pdbx_description
1 polymer ?
#
loop_
_entity_poly.entity_id
_entity_poly.type
_entity_poly.pdbx_seq_one_letter_code
_entity_poly.pdbx_strand_id
1 'polypeptide(L)'
;LKTIIIVDDSDTNLATAEDALDDYFRVITVPSAAKMFLFLEKLKPDLILLDIEMPEMNGFEALERLKNSSLWADIPVIFLTGTVDASIEERSSKLGAVGIITKPFSSSSLIDKISAHI
;
A
#
# COMPACT_ATOMS: atom_id res chain seq x y z
N LEU A 1 -9.99 15.79 -1.05
CA LEU A 1 -9.74 14.49 -0.42
C LEU A 1 -8.31 14.03 -0.68
N LYS A 2 -7.73 13.39 0.30
CA LYS A 2 -6.42 12.74 0.15
C LYS A 2 -6.53 11.55 -0.80
N THR A 3 -5.48 11.28 -1.55
CA THR A 3 -5.45 10.20 -2.55
C THR A 3 -4.67 8.99 -2.04
N ILE A 4 -5.29 7.82 -2.12
CA ILE A 4 -4.69 6.54 -1.72
C ILE A 4 -4.60 5.65 -2.94
N ILE A 5 -3.44 5.05 -3.19
CA ILE A 5 -3.30 3.98 -4.18
C ILE A 5 -3.28 2.65 -3.42
N ILE A 6 -4.11 1.71 -3.85
CA ILE A 6 -4.16 0.37 -3.30
C ILE A 6 -3.63 -0.61 -4.35
N VAL A 7 -2.59 -1.36 -3.98
CA VAL A 7 -1.91 -2.30 -4.87
C VAL A 7 -2.08 -3.72 -4.34
N ASP A 8 -2.81 -4.56 -5.06
CA ASP A 8 -3.06 -5.96 -4.66
C ASP A 8 -3.45 -6.73 -5.92
N ASP A 9 -2.95 -7.94 -6.08
CA ASP A 9 -3.27 -8.77 -7.23
C ASP A 9 -4.64 -9.48 -7.11
N SER A 10 -5.30 -9.36 -5.97
CA SER A 10 -6.65 -9.89 -5.75
C SER A 10 -7.71 -8.84 -5.99
N ASP A 11 -8.56 -9.04 -7.00
CA ASP A 11 -9.67 -8.14 -7.29
C ASP A 11 -10.63 -8.00 -6.09
N THR A 12 -10.83 -9.09 -5.35
CA THR A 12 -11.67 -9.10 -4.17
C THR A 12 -11.11 -8.19 -3.08
N ASN A 13 -9.79 -8.26 -2.83
CA ASN A 13 -9.15 -7.40 -1.84
C ASN A 13 -9.21 -5.93 -2.27
N LEU A 14 -9.00 -5.66 -3.56
CA LEU A 14 -9.10 -4.29 -4.08
C LEU A 14 -10.50 -3.72 -3.89
N ALA A 15 -11.53 -4.50 -4.23
CA ALA A 15 -12.92 -4.06 -4.08
C ALA A 15 -13.28 -3.83 -2.61
N THR A 16 -12.86 -4.72 -1.72
CA THR A 16 -13.13 -4.60 -0.29
C THR A 16 -12.48 -3.35 0.31
N ALA A 17 -11.22 -3.10 -0.05
CA ALA A 17 -10.49 -1.93 0.43
C ALA A 17 -11.09 -0.63 -0.14
N GLU A 18 -11.44 -0.63 -1.41
CA GLU A 18 -12.06 0.54 -2.05
C GLU A 18 -13.38 0.89 -1.37
N ASP A 19 -14.25 -0.10 -1.15
CA ASP A 19 -15.53 0.11 -0.47
C ASP A 19 -15.34 0.68 0.94
N ALA A 20 -14.31 0.24 1.64
CA ALA A 20 -14.03 0.71 2.99
C ALA A 20 -13.55 2.17 3.02
N LEU A 21 -12.90 2.64 1.96
CA LEU A 21 -12.17 3.90 1.97
C LEU A 21 -12.75 5.00 1.08
N ASP A 22 -13.59 4.67 0.10
CA ASP A 22 -14.01 5.63 -0.92
C ASP A 22 -14.88 6.78 -0.41
N ASP A 23 -15.51 6.64 0.75
CA ASP A 23 -16.24 7.73 1.39
C ASP A 23 -15.31 8.77 2.03
N TYR A 24 -14.06 8.41 2.31
CA TYR A 24 -13.12 9.23 3.07
C TYR A 24 -11.92 9.72 2.26
N PHE A 25 -11.59 9.00 1.18
CA PHE A 25 -10.40 9.26 0.36
C PHE A 25 -10.71 9.11 -1.11
N ARG A 26 -9.87 9.71 -1.94
CA ARG A 26 -9.85 9.41 -3.37
C ARG A 26 -9.05 8.12 -3.56
N VAL A 27 -9.69 7.05 -3.99
CA VAL A 27 -9.08 5.72 -4.05
C VAL A 27 -8.77 5.32 -5.49
N ILE A 28 -7.54 4.86 -5.72
CA ILE A 28 -7.10 4.30 -7.00
C ILE A 28 -6.63 2.88 -6.73
N THR A 29 -7.20 1.91 -7.43
CA THR A 29 -6.83 0.50 -7.28
C THR A 29 -6.04 0.03 -8.49
N VAL A 30 -4.95 -0.69 -8.25
CA VAL A 30 -4.12 -1.26 -9.31
C VAL A 30 -3.74 -2.70 -8.97
N PRO A 31 -3.64 -3.60 -9.96
CA PRO A 31 -3.44 -5.04 -9.70
C PRO A 31 -1.97 -5.46 -9.57
N SER A 32 -1.02 -4.56 -9.76
CA SER A 32 0.40 -4.91 -9.76
C SER A 32 1.28 -3.71 -9.45
N ALA A 33 2.52 -3.98 -9.05
CA ALA A 33 3.52 -2.94 -8.85
C ALA A 33 3.82 -2.19 -10.15
N ALA A 34 3.87 -2.90 -11.28
CA ALA A 34 4.09 -2.27 -12.58
C ALA A 34 3.03 -1.23 -12.90
N LYS A 35 1.76 -1.54 -12.65
CA LYS A 35 0.66 -0.58 -12.83
C LYS A 35 0.77 0.60 -11.87
N MET A 36 1.17 0.34 -10.62
CA MET A 36 1.41 1.40 -9.65
C MET A 36 2.43 2.40 -10.18
N PHE A 37 3.57 1.93 -10.68
CA PHE A 37 4.62 2.82 -11.18
C PHE A 37 4.15 3.65 -12.38
N LEU A 38 3.30 3.10 -13.24
CA LEU A 38 2.71 3.86 -14.33
C LEU A 38 1.84 5.02 -13.82
N PHE A 39 1.04 4.78 -12.79
CA PHE A 39 0.24 5.84 -12.17
C PHE A 39 1.10 6.91 -11.50
N LEU A 40 2.20 6.49 -10.85
CA LEU A 40 3.09 7.42 -10.16
C LEU A 40 3.79 8.40 -11.10
N GLU A 41 3.89 8.08 -12.38
CA GLU A 41 4.40 9.02 -13.38
C GLU A 41 3.45 10.19 -13.62
N LYS A 42 2.17 10.03 -13.30
CA LYS A 42 1.12 11.00 -13.60
C LYS A 42 0.59 11.73 -12.37
N LEU A 43 0.60 11.08 -11.22
CA LEU A 43 0.13 11.67 -9.98
C LEU A 43 0.89 11.13 -8.78
N LYS A 44 0.97 11.94 -7.73
CA LYS A 44 1.61 11.55 -6.48
C LYS A 44 0.53 11.34 -5.43
N PRO A 45 0.34 10.09 -4.93
CA PRO A 45 -0.63 9.82 -3.88
C PRO A 45 -0.13 10.33 -2.53
N ASP A 46 -1.04 10.44 -1.58
CA ASP A 46 -0.71 10.79 -0.21
C ASP A 46 -0.27 9.57 0.59
N LEU A 47 -0.68 8.37 0.16
CA LEU A 47 -0.29 7.12 0.81
C LEU A 47 -0.51 5.96 -0.17
N ILE A 48 0.30 4.90 -0.02
CA ILE A 48 0.16 3.66 -0.79
C ILE A 48 -0.11 2.52 0.18
N LEU A 49 -1.18 1.74 -0.08
CA LEU A 49 -1.39 0.43 0.51
C LEU A 49 -0.84 -0.61 -0.45
N LEU A 50 0.12 -1.40 -0.03
CA LEU A 50 0.90 -2.25 -0.92
C LEU A 50 0.93 -3.69 -0.41
N ASP A 51 0.33 -4.60 -1.19
CA ASP A 51 0.38 -6.03 -0.89
C ASP A 51 1.84 -6.52 -0.97
N ILE A 52 2.25 -7.35 -0.01
CA ILE A 52 3.59 -7.92 -0.03
C ILE A 52 3.67 -9.06 -1.05
N GLU A 53 2.66 -9.93 -1.07
CA GLU A 53 2.69 -11.16 -1.88
C GLU A 53 2.03 -10.93 -3.24
N MET A 54 2.84 -10.60 -4.23
CA MET A 54 2.38 -10.42 -5.61
C MET A 54 3.35 -11.12 -6.57
N PRO A 55 2.84 -11.64 -7.72
CA PRO A 55 3.73 -12.21 -8.71
C PRO A 55 4.59 -11.13 -9.37
N GLU A 56 5.69 -11.55 -9.97
CA GLU A 56 6.67 -10.72 -10.68
C GLU A 56 7.45 -9.80 -9.76
N MET A 57 6.84 -8.73 -9.25
CA MET A 57 7.46 -7.83 -8.28
C MET A 57 6.62 -7.83 -7.01
N ASN A 58 7.19 -8.29 -5.89
CA ASN A 58 6.50 -8.30 -4.60
C ASN A 58 6.56 -6.92 -3.94
N GLY A 59 5.84 -6.78 -2.81
CA GLY A 59 5.76 -5.49 -2.11
C GLY A 59 7.09 -5.00 -1.56
N PHE A 60 7.97 -5.90 -1.13
CA PHE A 60 9.29 -5.52 -0.62
C PHE A 60 10.15 -4.92 -1.74
N GLU A 61 10.16 -5.55 -2.90
CA GLU A 61 10.89 -5.06 -4.07
C GLU A 61 10.33 -3.72 -4.55
N ALA A 62 9.01 -3.59 -4.56
CA ALA A 62 8.37 -2.35 -4.95
C ALA A 62 8.71 -1.20 -4.00
N LEU A 63 8.69 -1.44 -2.68
CA LEU A 63 9.04 -0.42 -1.70
C LEU A 63 10.51 -0.01 -1.84
N GLU A 64 11.41 -0.95 -2.03
CA GLU A 64 12.81 -0.65 -2.25
C GLU A 64 13.00 0.29 -3.45
N ARG A 65 12.28 0.01 -4.53
CA ARG A 65 12.29 0.85 -5.72
C ARG A 65 11.76 2.26 -5.45
N LEU A 66 10.67 2.35 -4.68
CA LEU A 66 10.11 3.65 -4.28
C LEU A 66 11.13 4.45 -3.47
N LYS A 67 11.78 3.81 -2.50
CA LYS A 67 12.75 4.47 -1.63
C LYS A 67 14.02 4.93 -2.37
N ASN A 68 14.35 4.30 -3.48
CA ASN A 68 15.47 4.69 -4.30
C ASN A 68 15.17 5.85 -5.26
N SER A 69 13.93 6.32 -5.29
CA SER A 69 13.53 7.45 -6.14
C SER A 69 13.38 8.71 -5.30
N SER A 70 14.05 9.78 -5.70
CA SER A 70 13.91 11.09 -5.04
C SER A 70 12.50 11.65 -5.16
N LEU A 71 11.75 11.23 -6.19
CA LEU A 71 10.37 11.69 -6.41
C LEU A 71 9.37 11.01 -5.49
N TRP A 72 9.62 9.76 -5.10
CA TRP A 72 8.62 8.91 -4.44
C TRP A 72 9.03 8.42 -3.05
N ALA A 73 10.28 8.66 -2.64
CA ALA A 73 10.81 8.11 -1.39
C ALA A 73 10.05 8.59 -0.14
N ASP A 74 9.41 9.74 -0.20
CA ASP A 74 8.67 10.33 0.92
C ASP A 74 7.20 9.91 1.00
N ILE A 75 6.70 9.16 0.02
CA ILE A 75 5.32 8.67 0.07
C ILE A 75 5.21 7.59 1.15
N PRO A 76 4.33 7.76 2.15
CA PRO A 76 4.15 6.72 3.16
C PRO A 76 3.54 5.46 2.56
N VAL A 77 4.12 4.30 2.92
CA VAL A 77 3.67 2.99 2.45
C VAL A 77 3.28 2.13 3.65
N ILE A 78 2.07 1.59 3.60
CA ILE A 78 1.59 0.58 4.54
C ILE A 78 1.47 -0.73 3.79
N PHE A 79 2.08 -1.80 4.30
CA PHE A 79 1.97 -3.12 3.71
C PHE A 79 0.65 -3.80 4.07
N LEU A 80 0.12 -4.57 3.11
CA LEU A 80 -0.98 -5.51 3.33
C LEU A 80 -0.40 -6.92 3.24
N THR A 81 -0.73 -7.79 4.19
CA THR A 81 -0.24 -9.17 4.16
C THR A 81 -1.16 -10.11 4.92
N GLY A 82 -1.26 -11.36 4.43
CA GLY A 82 -1.99 -12.41 5.14
C GLY A 82 -1.21 -13.03 6.28
N THR A 83 0.10 -12.77 6.33
CA THR A 83 0.99 -13.33 7.35
C THR A 83 1.82 -12.23 7.98
N VAL A 84 1.79 -12.13 9.32
CA VAL A 84 2.64 -11.21 10.07
C VAL A 84 3.44 -12.02 11.08
N ASP A 85 4.77 -11.95 10.96
CA ASP A 85 5.70 -12.53 11.93
C ASP A 85 6.85 -11.55 12.16
N ALA A 86 7.75 -11.89 13.06
CA ALA A 86 8.88 -11.01 13.40
C ALA A 86 9.76 -10.69 12.19
N SER A 87 9.93 -11.65 11.27
CA SER A 87 10.72 -11.46 10.07
C SER A 87 10.09 -10.42 9.12
N ILE A 88 8.78 -10.51 8.92
CA ILE A 88 8.03 -9.56 8.09
C ILE A 88 8.06 -8.16 8.71
N GLU A 89 7.84 -8.07 10.02
CA GLU A 89 7.89 -6.78 10.73
C GLU A 89 9.26 -6.12 10.63
N GLU A 90 10.31 -6.88 10.87
CA GLU A 90 11.68 -6.38 10.81
C GLU A 90 12.04 -5.91 9.40
N ARG A 91 11.74 -6.71 8.39
CA ARG A 91 12.04 -6.37 7.01
C ARG A 91 11.26 -5.14 6.54
N SER A 92 9.98 -5.07 6.90
CA SER A 92 9.12 -3.93 6.57
C SER A 92 9.65 -2.63 7.17
N SER A 93 10.04 -2.68 8.44
CA SER A 93 10.59 -1.53 9.15
C SER A 93 11.92 -1.08 8.55
N LYS A 94 12.82 -2.01 8.24
CA LYS A 94 14.12 -1.69 7.63
C LYS A 94 13.98 -1.06 6.26
N LEU A 95 12.98 -1.47 5.48
CA LEU A 95 12.73 -0.89 4.16
C LEU A 95 12.02 0.46 4.24
N GLY A 96 11.51 0.83 5.40
CA GLY A 96 10.90 2.13 5.60
C GLY A 96 9.38 2.17 5.43
N ALA A 97 8.70 1.03 5.51
CA ALA A 97 7.24 1.03 5.59
C ALA A 97 6.81 1.67 6.91
N VAL A 98 5.70 2.40 6.89
CA VAL A 98 5.20 3.09 8.09
C VAL A 98 4.22 2.24 8.89
N GLY A 99 3.77 1.12 8.34
CA GLY A 99 2.88 0.20 9.04
C GLY A 99 2.59 -1.06 8.25
N ILE A 100 1.88 -1.98 8.90
CA ILE A 100 1.43 -3.24 8.31
C ILE A 100 -0.03 -3.45 8.70
N ILE A 101 -0.84 -3.86 7.74
CA ILE A 101 -2.23 -4.26 7.96
C ILE A 101 -2.37 -5.72 7.59
N THR A 102 -2.92 -6.53 8.50
CA THR A 102 -3.12 -7.97 8.29
C THR A 102 -4.43 -8.22 7.54
N LYS A 103 -4.41 -9.10 6.57
CA LYS A 103 -5.61 -9.58 5.87
C LYS A 103 -6.19 -10.79 6.62
N PRO A 104 -7.50 -10.91 6.74
CA PRO A 104 -8.52 -9.96 6.33
C PRO A 104 -8.53 -8.72 7.25
N PHE A 105 -8.85 -7.57 6.68
CA PHE A 105 -8.88 -6.32 7.43
C PHE A 105 -10.31 -5.80 7.61
N SER A 106 -10.52 -4.99 8.64
CA SER A 106 -11.78 -4.28 8.85
C SER A 106 -11.67 -2.85 8.31
N SER A 107 -12.81 -2.25 7.99
CA SER A 107 -12.85 -0.85 7.53
C SER A 107 -12.24 0.09 8.57
N SER A 108 -12.57 -0.10 9.85
CA SER A 108 -12.04 0.75 10.91
C SER A 108 -10.53 0.63 11.05
N SER A 109 -9.98 -0.58 10.92
CA SER A 109 -8.53 -0.79 10.97
C SER A 109 -7.81 -0.08 9.84
N LEU A 110 -8.35 -0.16 8.61
CA LEU A 110 -7.80 0.55 7.46
C LEU A 110 -7.80 2.06 7.69
N ILE A 111 -8.96 2.60 8.05
CA ILE A 111 -9.15 4.04 8.23
C ILE A 111 -8.23 4.58 9.32
N ASP A 112 -8.17 3.91 10.47
CA ASP A 112 -7.36 4.34 11.60
C ASP A 112 -5.87 4.36 11.26
N LYS A 113 -5.38 3.30 10.62
CA LYS A 113 -3.96 3.23 10.27
C LYS A 113 -3.57 4.23 9.19
N ILE A 114 -4.42 4.42 8.19
CA ILE A 114 -4.16 5.39 7.13
C ILE A 114 -4.19 6.80 7.71
N SER A 115 -5.19 7.12 8.50
CA SER A 115 -5.37 8.47 9.07
C SER A 115 -4.22 8.88 10.00
N ALA A 116 -3.53 7.92 10.60
CA ALA A 116 -2.37 8.20 11.45
C ALA A 116 -1.17 8.74 10.65
N HIS A 117 -1.14 8.56 9.34
CA HIS A 117 0.01 8.91 8.49
C HIS A 117 -0.29 9.98 7.43
N ILE A 118 -1.50 10.48 7.39
CA ILE A 118 -1.89 11.56 6.45
C ILE A 118 -2.89 12.58 7.13
#